data_cf02d06891f014b83e4212a4807f08b5
#
_entry.id   cf02d06891f014b83e4212a4807f08b5
#
_cell.length_a   1.000
_cell.length_b   1.000
_cell.length_c   1.000
_cell.angle_alpha   90.00
_cell.angle_beta   90.00
_cell.angle_gamma   90.00
#
_symmetry.space_group_name_H-M   'P 1'
#
loop_
_entity.id
_entity.type
_entity.pdbx_description
1 polymer ?
#
loop_
_entity_poly.entity_id
_entity_poly.type
_entity_poly.pdbx_seq_one_letter_code
_entity_poly.pdbx_strand_id
1 'polypeptide(L)'
;MSEPEPIVLVVDDDASFRRALLRLLLTEAFQVELFASAEELLQRGPLGGPGCILLDLQLPRRSGLDLQAEFAARGINTPIVFLTGHGDIGSSVTAMKAGAVDFLTKPVQKAALMAALEQAFQRDRARRAIDARKQEALLRLRSLTPRETEVLRLVIRGLLNKQIAAELGASEATIKVHRGRVMQKMGVPSVAELVRLAEAAGL
;
A
#
# COMPACT_ATOMS: atom_id res chain seq x y z
N MET A 1 -8.77 -8.59 17.07
CA MET A 1 -7.37 -8.12 17.09
C MET A 1 -7.41 -6.64 16.83
N SER A 2 -6.94 -5.79 17.76
CA SER A 2 -6.84 -4.34 17.52
C SER A 2 -5.89 -4.10 16.33
N GLU A 3 -6.27 -3.18 15.44
CA GLU A 3 -5.37 -2.74 14.39
C GLU A 3 -4.08 -2.20 15.04
N PRO A 4 -2.90 -2.49 14.46
CA PRO A 4 -1.66 -1.93 14.99
C PRO A 4 -1.71 -0.40 14.92
N GLU A 5 -1.27 0.24 15.98
CA GLU A 5 -1.21 1.70 16.04
C GLU A 5 -0.29 2.26 14.95
N PRO A 6 -0.72 3.35 14.27
CA PRO A 6 0.08 3.93 13.22
C PRO A 6 1.36 4.57 13.77
N ILE A 7 2.47 4.38 13.03
CA ILE A 7 3.77 4.92 13.39
C ILE A 7 4.16 6.10 12.47
N VAL A 8 4.74 7.14 13.05
CA VAL A 8 5.30 8.29 12.33
C VAL A 8 6.83 8.18 12.31
N LEU A 9 7.40 8.06 11.11
CA LEU A 9 8.85 8.10 10.90
C LEU A 9 9.25 9.53 10.59
N VAL A 10 10.11 10.13 11.41
CA VAL A 10 10.60 11.51 11.23
C VAL A 10 12.02 11.46 10.71
N VAL A 11 12.26 12.01 9.53
CA VAL A 11 13.57 12.06 8.87
C VAL A 11 13.97 13.51 8.64
N ASP A 12 14.97 13.98 9.36
CA ASP A 12 15.44 15.36 9.35
C ASP A 12 16.86 15.39 9.92
N ASP A 13 17.76 16.19 9.41
CA ASP A 13 19.14 16.28 9.93
C ASP A 13 19.26 17.18 11.16
N ASP A 14 18.32 18.13 11.37
CA ASP A 14 18.27 18.97 12.56
C ASP A 14 17.76 18.21 13.79
N ALA A 15 18.68 17.87 14.69
CA ALA A 15 18.37 17.17 15.94
C ALA A 15 17.41 17.95 16.85
N SER A 16 17.42 19.29 16.80
CA SER A 16 16.53 20.12 17.63
C SER A 16 15.10 20.08 17.10
N PHE A 17 14.96 20.16 15.79
CA PHE A 17 13.66 20.04 15.12
C PHE A 17 13.07 18.63 15.32
N ARG A 18 13.86 17.55 15.13
CA ARG A 18 13.41 16.18 15.40
C ARG A 18 12.88 16.02 16.84
N ARG A 19 13.59 16.56 17.84
CA ARG A 19 13.14 16.50 19.25
C ARG A 19 11.88 17.31 19.50
N ALA A 20 11.69 18.44 18.82
CA ALA A 20 10.49 19.24 18.92
C ALA A 20 9.26 18.50 18.34
N LEU A 21 9.42 17.91 17.15
CA LEU A 21 8.39 17.06 16.53
C LEU A 21 8.05 15.85 17.39
N LEU A 22 9.07 15.13 17.92
CA LEU A 22 8.85 14.00 18.81
C LEU A 22 7.95 14.36 19.98
N ARG A 23 8.28 15.46 20.69
CA ARG A 23 7.46 15.93 21.83
C ARG A 23 6.02 16.22 21.41
N LEU A 24 5.84 16.92 20.29
CA LEU A 24 4.52 17.25 19.77
C LEU A 24 3.72 15.97 19.45
N LEU A 25 4.33 15.02 18.72
CA LEU A 25 3.64 13.80 18.29
C LEU A 25 3.32 12.87 19.46
N LEU A 26 4.19 12.79 20.46
CA LEU A 26 3.93 12.03 21.69
C LEU A 26 2.75 12.60 22.51
N THR A 27 2.54 13.93 22.51
CA THR A 27 1.36 14.52 23.15
C THR A 27 0.05 14.15 22.47
N GLU A 28 0.11 13.76 21.20
CA GLU A 28 -1.03 13.28 20.40
C GLU A 28 -1.10 11.74 20.35
N ALA A 29 -0.34 11.06 21.22
CA ALA A 29 -0.31 9.60 21.39
C ALA A 29 0.15 8.82 20.13
N PHE A 30 0.95 9.42 19.25
CA PHE A 30 1.56 8.70 18.12
C PHE A 30 2.79 7.91 18.56
N GLN A 31 2.97 6.74 17.95
CA GLN A 31 4.29 6.07 17.96
C GLN A 31 5.23 6.78 16.98
N VAL A 32 6.48 7.04 17.39
CA VAL A 32 7.43 7.83 16.62
C VAL A 32 8.80 7.18 16.59
N GLU A 33 9.40 7.07 15.41
CA GLU A 33 10.81 6.75 15.22
C GLU A 33 11.51 7.95 14.56
N LEU A 34 12.76 8.24 14.99
CA LEU A 34 13.55 9.36 14.50
C LEU A 34 14.76 8.88 13.71
N PHE A 35 15.03 9.54 12.59
CA PHE A 35 16.18 9.27 11.72
C PHE A 35 16.90 10.57 11.39
N ALA A 36 18.23 10.56 11.45
CA ALA A 36 19.04 11.72 11.12
C ALA A 36 19.38 11.80 9.63
N SER A 37 19.14 10.75 8.87
CA SER A 37 19.45 10.68 7.45
C SER A 37 18.54 9.72 6.69
N ALA A 38 18.57 9.84 5.36
CA ALA A 38 17.91 8.90 4.45
C ALA A 38 18.47 7.47 4.60
N GLU A 39 19.77 7.34 4.84
CA GLU A 39 20.46 6.07 5.00
C GLU A 39 19.98 5.30 6.22
N GLU A 40 19.80 5.98 7.35
CA GLU A 40 19.26 5.38 8.57
C GLU A 40 17.84 4.83 8.33
N LEU A 41 16.97 5.61 7.67
CA LEU A 41 15.63 5.16 7.32
C LEU A 41 15.65 3.96 6.38
N LEU A 42 16.53 3.94 5.38
CA LEU A 42 16.66 2.81 4.44
C LEU A 42 17.15 1.53 5.13
N GLN A 43 18.01 1.64 6.14
CA GLN A 43 18.50 0.51 6.94
C GLN A 43 17.39 -0.10 7.82
N ARG A 44 16.46 0.72 8.28
CA ARG A 44 15.30 0.26 9.06
C ARG A 44 14.41 -0.71 8.26
N GLY A 45 14.32 -0.51 6.96
CA GLY A 45 13.47 -1.30 6.08
C GLY A 45 11.97 -0.90 6.14
N PRO A 46 11.11 -1.69 5.47
CA PRO A 46 9.70 -1.37 5.33
C PRO A 46 8.93 -1.44 6.66
N LEU A 47 7.85 -0.66 6.75
CA LEU A 47 6.92 -0.70 7.88
C LEU A 47 6.10 -2.00 7.87
N GLY A 48 6.10 -2.71 9.00
CA GLY A 48 5.24 -3.89 9.21
C GLY A 48 3.77 -3.55 9.50
N GLY A 49 3.46 -2.29 9.82
CA GLY A 49 2.14 -1.78 10.17
C GLY A 49 1.80 -0.48 9.43
N PRO A 50 0.65 0.14 9.71
CA PRO A 50 0.26 1.44 9.14
C PRO A 50 1.24 2.52 9.59
N GLY A 51 1.49 3.52 8.71
CA GLY A 51 2.40 4.60 9.06
C GLY A 51 2.55 5.68 8.00
N CYS A 52 3.35 6.69 8.36
CA CYS A 52 3.65 7.85 7.54
C CYS A 52 5.10 8.28 7.76
N ILE A 53 5.71 8.85 6.75
CA ILE A 53 7.05 9.46 6.81
C ILE A 53 6.89 10.98 6.78
N LEU A 54 7.38 11.66 7.81
CA LEU A 54 7.66 13.10 7.79
C LEU A 54 9.10 13.27 7.32
N LEU A 55 9.29 13.82 6.15
CA LEU A 55 10.57 13.83 5.46
C LEU A 55 11.04 15.25 5.18
N ASP A 56 12.20 15.63 5.69
CA ASP A 56 12.83 16.86 5.25
C ASP A 56 13.18 16.79 3.76
N LEU A 57 12.86 17.85 3.05
CA LEU A 57 13.22 18.00 1.65
C LEU A 57 14.74 18.10 1.46
N GLN A 58 15.42 18.79 2.39
CA GLN A 58 16.85 19.07 2.32
C GLN A 58 17.60 18.22 3.34
N LEU A 59 18.00 17.02 2.93
CA LEU A 59 18.89 16.18 3.73
C LEU A 59 20.32 16.23 3.21
N PRO A 60 21.33 16.08 4.09
CA PRO A 60 22.72 15.94 3.66
C PRO A 60 22.90 14.77 2.70
N ARG A 61 23.72 14.95 1.66
CA ARG A 61 24.09 13.94 0.65
C ARG A 61 22.96 13.49 -0.30
N ARG A 62 21.70 13.53 0.09
CA ARG A 62 20.58 13.08 -0.72
C ARG A 62 19.33 13.91 -0.39
N SER A 63 18.67 14.43 -1.41
CA SER A 63 17.42 15.16 -1.19
C SER A 63 16.28 14.22 -0.78
N GLY A 64 15.25 14.76 -0.11
CA GLY A 64 14.03 14.01 0.19
C GLY A 64 13.30 13.51 -1.07
N LEU A 65 13.43 14.24 -2.20
CA LEU A 65 12.88 13.81 -3.49
C LEU A 65 13.59 12.57 -4.05
N ASP A 66 14.92 12.51 -3.92
CA ASP A 66 15.70 11.33 -4.33
C ASP A 66 15.30 10.11 -3.51
N LEU A 67 15.05 10.30 -2.22
CA LEU A 67 14.57 9.23 -1.34
C LEU A 67 13.16 8.77 -1.73
N GLN A 68 12.26 9.69 -2.06
CA GLN A 68 10.92 9.38 -2.56
C GLN A 68 10.99 8.54 -3.85
N ALA A 69 11.85 8.94 -4.79
CA ALA A 69 12.06 8.20 -6.04
C ALA A 69 12.61 6.79 -5.79
N GLU A 70 13.54 6.64 -4.86
CA GLU A 70 14.09 5.32 -4.48
C GLU A 70 13.03 4.44 -3.82
N PHE A 71 12.17 4.98 -2.95
CA PHE A 71 11.06 4.23 -2.38
C PHE A 71 10.11 3.72 -3.45
N ALA A 72 9.73 4.57 -4.42
CA ALA A 72 8.91 4.16 -5.55
C ALA A 72 9.57 3.02 -6.35
N ALA A 73 10.87 3.13 -6.65
CA ALA A 73 11.63 2.08 -7.36
C ALA A 73 11.71 0.75 -6.60
N ARG A 74 11.72 0.80 -5.26
CA ARG A 74 11.71 -0.39 -4.39
C ARG A 74 10.30 -0.93 -4.07
N GLY A 75 9.24 -0.30 -4.58
CA GLY A 75 7.85 -0.67 -4.27
C GLY A 75 7.44 -0.35 -2.83
N ILE A 76 8.17 0.56 -2.15
CA ILE A 76 7.83 1.04 -0.81
C ILE A 76 6.83 2.19 -0.98
N ASN A 77 5.59 1.94 -0.64
CA ASN A 77 4.47 2.88 -0.84
C ASN A 77 3.99 3.53 0.47
N THR A 78 4.89 3.67 1.46
CA THR A 78 4.55 4.39 2.69
C THR A 78 4.30 5.86 2.37
N PRO A 79 3.17 6.45 2.82
CA PRO A 79 2.86 7.85 2.55
C PRO A 79 3.93 8.80 3.09
N ILE A 80 4.26 9.82 2.30
CA ILE A 80 5.26 10.83 2.65
C ILE A 80 4.58 12.19 2.77
N VAL A 81 4.86 12.90 3.84
CA VAL A 81 4.59 14.33 4.03
C VAL A 81 5.93 15.03 4.09
N PHE A 82 6.17 15.96 3.17
CA PHE A 82 7.41 16.72 3.16
C PHE A 82 7.40 17.87 4.14
N LEU A 83 8.57 18.11 4.74
CA LEU A 83 8.87 19.27 5.58
C LEU A 83 9.95 20.10 4.89
N THR A 84 9.84 21.43 4.89
CA THR A 84 10.84 22.30 4.26
C THR A 84 11.03 23.60 5.00
N GLY A 85 12.27 24.07 5.10
CA GLY A 85 12.62 25.39 5.63
C GLY A 85 12.40 26.55 4.64
N HIS A 86 12.38 26.26 3.36
CA HIS A 86 12.15 27.23 2.29
C HIS A 86 11.14 26.68 1.31
N GLY A 87 10.05 27.40 1.11
CA GLY A 87 8.98 27.01 0.19
C GLY A 87 9.40 27.18 -1.28
N ASP A 88 10.21 26.25 -1.79
CA ASP A 88 10.43 26.16 -3.22
C ASP A 88 9.21 25.54 -3.91
N ILE A 89 8.51 26.37 -4.69
CA ILE A 89 7.31 25.95 -5.44
C ILE A 89 7.63 24.80 -6.39
N GLY A 90 8.80 24.80 -7.01
CA GLY A 90 9.23 23.76 -7.95
C GLY A 90 9.35 22.40 -7.28
N SER A 91 10.00 22.33 -6.13
CA SER A 91 10.16 21.10 -5.35
C SER A 91 8.82 20.59 -4.80
N SER A 92 7.94 21.48 -4.31
CA SER A 92 6.61 21.08 -3.83
C SER A 92 5.76 20.46 -4.94
N VAL A 93 5.74 21.07 -6.13
CA VAL A 93 5.01 20.51 -7.28
C VAL A 93 5.58 19.15 -7.70
N THR A 94 6.89 19.00 -7.69
CA THR A 94 7.57 17.73 -8.02
C THR A 94 7.22 16.64 -7.00
N ALA A 95 7.30 16.93 -5.70
CA ALA A 95 6.94 16.02 -4.63
C ALA A 95 5.48 15.54 -4.75
N MET A 96 4.56 16.47 -4.96
CA MET A 96 3.13 16.15 -5.10
C MET A 96 2.84 15.31 -6.34
N LYS A 97 3.45 15.63 -7.49
CA LYS A 97 3.34 14.81 -8.72
C LYS A 97 3.90 13.40 -8.54
N ALA A 98 4.93 13.24 -7.71
CA ALA A 98 5.52 11.94 -7.35
C ALA A 98 4.71 11.20 -6.26
N GLY A 99 3.54 11.70 -5.85
CA GLY A 99 2.61 11.03 -4.96
C GLY A 99 2.76 11.35 -3.48
N ALA A 100 3.49 12.40 -3.11
CA ALA A 100 3.48 12.89 -1.73
C ALA A 100 2.05 13.19 -1.26
N VAL A 101 1.81 13.05 0.04
CA VAL A 101 0.50 13.34 0.64
C VAL A 101 0.32 14.83 0.79
N ASP A 102 1.34 15.49 1.31
CA ASP A 102 1.32 16.93 1.58
C ASP A 102 2.76 17.49 1.67
N PHE A 103 2.84 18.82 1.76
CA PHE A 103 4.08 19.58 1.81
C PHE A 103 3.92 20.73 2.80
N LEU A 104 4.63 20.67 3.93
CA LEU A 104 4.50 21.61 5.04
C LEU A 104 5.77 22.47 5.21
N THR A 105 5.60 23.76 5.41
CA THR A 105 6.71 24.69 5.67
C THR A 105 7.09 24.71 7.14
N LYS A 106 8.39 24.75 7.45
CA LYS A 106 8.92 25.00 8.78
C LYS A 106 8.88 26.53 9.10
N PRO A 107 8.43 26.96 10.28
CA PRO A 107 7.98 26.15 11.40
C PRO A 107 6.60 25.54 11.17
N VAL A 108 6.49 24.24 11.45
CA VAL A 108 5.28 23.47 11.18
C VAL A 108 4.18 23.81 12.19
N GLN A 109 3.02 24.21 11.69
CA GLN A 109 1.86 24.46 12.52
C GLN A 109 1.20 23.13 12.93
N LYS A 110 0.84 22.97 14.21
CA LYS A 110 0.24 21.75 14.75
C LYS A 110 -0.98 21.31 13.94
N ALA A 111 -1.91 22.23 13.65
CA ALA A 111 -3.15 21.91 12.93
C ALA A 111 -2.87 21.36 11.53
N ALA A 112 -1.93 21.96 10.78
CA ALA A 112 -1.55 21.50 9.45
C ALA A 112 -0.88 20.11 9.51
N LEU A 113 0.02 19.89 10.49
CA LEU A 113 0.66 18.59 10.69
C LEU A 113 -0.35 17.50 10.98
N MET A 114 -1.30 17.73 11.89
CA MET A 114 -2.34 16.74 12.22
C MET A 114 -3.21 16.42 11.02
N ALA A 115 -3.61 17.42 10.23
CA ALA A 115 -4.41 17.21 9.02
C ALA A 115 -3.64 16.38 7.97
N ALA A 116 -2.36 16.67 7.76
CA ALA A 116 -1.50 15.92 6.83
C ALA A 116 -1.29 14.47 7.28
N LEU A 117 -1.07 14.23 8.58
CA LEU A 117 -0.94 12.88 9.14
C LEU A 117 -2.23 12.07 8.98
N GLU A 118 -3.38 12.68 9.26
CA GLU A 118 -4.68 12.01 9.10
C GLU A 118 -4.89 11.58 7.64
N GLN A 119 -4.60 12.46 6.68
CA GLN A 119 -4.67 12.12 5.25
C GLN A 119 -3.69 10.99 4.89
N ALA A 120 -2.47 11.03 5.43
CA ALA A 120 -1.46 10.00 5.20
C ALA A 120 -1.93 8.64 5.72
N PHE A 121 -2.44 8.58 6.93
CA PHE A 121 -2.94 7.34 7.51
C PHE A 121 -4.17 6.79 6.77
N GLN A 122 -5.08 7.64 6.33
CA GLN A 122 -6.22 7.23 5.51
C GLN A 122 -5.76 6.62 4.18
N ARG A 123 -4.78 7.25 3.49
CA ARG A 123 -4.19 6.70 2.25
C ARG A 123 -3.50 5.36 2.51
N ASP A 124 -2.73 5.24 3.58
CA ASP A 124 -2.02 3.98 3.90
C ASP A 124 -2.99 2.85 4.22
N ARG A 125 -4.05 3.12 5.04
CA ARG A 125 -5.10 2.14 5.34
C ARG A 125 -5.80 1.65 4.08
N ALA A 126 -6.21 2.57 3.20
CA ALA A 126 -6.88 2.22 1.94
C ALA A 126 -5.98 1.35 1.05
N ARG A 127 -4.71 1.73 0.88
CA ARG A 127 -3.72 0.97 0.12
C ARG A 127 -3.50 -0.43 0.71
N ARG A 128 -3.26 -0.52 2.02
CA ARG A 128 -3.05 -1.82 2.71
C ARG A 128 -4.25 -2.74 2.59
N ALA A 129 -5.46 -2.19 2.63
CA ALA A 129 -6.68 -2.98 2.42
C ALA A 129 -6.74 -3.58 1.01
N ILE A 130 -6.32 -2.81 -0.02
CA ILE A 130 -6.23 -3.30 -1.41
C ILE A 130 -5.15 -4.37 -1.51
N ASP A 131 -3.95 -4.12 -0.97
CA ASP A 131 -2.82 -5.05 -1.00
C ASP A 131 -3.18 -6.37 -0.28
N ALA A 132 -3.84 -6.31 0.87
CA ALA A 132 -4.28 -7.48 1.62
C ALA A 132 -5.29 -8.32 0.82
N ARG A 133 -6.27 -7.68 0.18
CA ARG A 133 -7.24 -8.38 -0.70
C ARG A 133 -6.55 -9.05 -1.88
N LYS A 134 -5.58 -8.37 -2.49
CA LYS A 134 -4.78 -8.92 -3.59
C LYS A 134 -3.98 -10.16 -3.13
N GLN A 135 -3.31 -10.08 -1.99
CA GLN A 135 -2.54 -11.19 -1.44
C GLN A 135 -3.45 -12.38 -1.10
N GLU A 136 -4.61 -12.13 -0.49
CA GLU A 136 -5.59 -13.17 -0.21
C GLU A 136 -6.08 -13.85 -1.49
N ALA A 137 -6.41 -13.08 -2.53
CA ALA A 137 -6.81 -13.60 -3.83
C ALA A 137 -5.72 -14.48 -4.46
N LEU A 138 -4.46 -14.02 -4.41
CA LEU A 138 -3.31 -14.79 -4.92
C LEU A 138 -3.10 -16.10 -4.14
N LEU A 139 -3.26 -16.11 -2.82
CA LEU A 139 -3.16 -17.32 -2.00
C LEU A 139 -4.25 -18.32 -2.36
N ARG A 140 -5.50 -17.86 -2.54
CA ARG A 140 -6.61 -18.72 -2.97
C ARG A 140 -6.38 -19.29 -4.37
N LEU A 141 -5.88 -18.49 -5.32
CA LEU A 141 -5.54 -18.95 -6.67
C LEU A 141 -4.46 -20.06 -6.66
N ARG A 142 -3.44 -19.93 -5.81
CA ARG A 142 -2.40 -20.96 -5.66
C ARG A 142 -2.92 -22.29 -5.12
N SER A 143 -4.07 -22.32 -4.50
CA SER A 143 -4.72 -23.55 -4.01
C SER A 143 -5.44 -24.34 -5.10
N LEU A 144 -5.64 -23.75 -6.29
CA LEU A 144 -6.30 -24.40 -7.42
C LEU A 144 -5.36 -25.41 -8.08
N THR A 145 -5.91 -26.54 -8.49
CA THR A 145 -5.21 -27.48 -9.37
C THR A 145 -5.11 -26.89 -10.80
N PRO A 146 -4.20 -27.40 -11.66
CA PRO A 146 -4.11 -26.96 -13.05
C PRO A 146 -5.48 -26.98 -13.77
N ARG A 147 -6.27 -28.04 -13.57
CA ARG A 147 -7.60 -28.19 -14.18
C ARG A 147 -8.61 -27.20 -13.64
N GLU A 148 -8.59 -26.91 -12.36
CA GLU A 148 -9.45 -25.89 -11.74
C GLU A 148 -9.07 -24.48 -12.23
N THR A 149 -7.78 -24.22 -12.47
CA THR A 149 -7.31 -22.96 -13.03
C THR A 149 -7.78 -22.76 -14.48
N GLU A 150 -7.75 -23.81 -15.30
CA GLU A 150 -8.32 -23.77 -16.66
C GLU A 150 -9.81 -23.45 -16.62
N VAL A 151 -10.57 -24.14 -15.77
CA VAL A 151 -12.01 -23.90 -15.59
C VAL A 151 -12.26 -22.47 -15.08
N LEU A 152 -11.48 -21.98 -14.10
CA LEU A 152 -11.58 -20.60 -13.61
C LEU A 152 -11.47 -19.60 -14.77
N ARG A 153 -10.42 -19.70 -15.59
CA ARG A 153 -10.18 -18.79 -16.72
C ARG A 153 -11.35 -18.72 -17.69
N LEU A 154 -12.00 -19.84 -17.94
CA LEU A 154 -13.16 -19.89 -18.84
C LEU A 154 -14.44 -19.37 -18.19
N VAL A 155 -14.60 -19.60 -16.87
CA VAL A 155 -15.73 -19.06 -16.10
C VAL A 155 -15.70 -17.55 -16.04
N ILE A 156 -14.53 -16.94 -15.78
CA ILE A 156 -14.40 -15.47 -15.72
C ILE A 156 -14.60 -14.82 -17.09
N ARG A 157 -14.37 -15.54 -18.19
CA ARG A 157 -14.71 -15.11 -19.56
C ARG A 157 -16.21 -15.22 -19.86
N GLY A 158 -17.02 -15.71 -18.94
CA GLY A 158 -18.46 -15.83 -19.06
C GLY A 158 -18.96 -17.08 -19.77
N LEU A 159 -18.12 -18.10 -20.01
CA LEU A 159 -18.55 -19.33 -20.70
C LEU A 159 -19.48 -20.18 -19.82
N LEU A 160 -20.48 -20.77 -20.47
CA LEU A 160 -21.39 -21.75 -19.84
C LEU A 160 -20.72 -23.11 -19.70
N ASN A 161 -21.19 -23.94 -18.77
CA ASN A 161 -20.62 -25.28 -18.52
C ASN A 161 -20.49 -26.12 -19.81
N LYS A 162 -21.48 -26.07 -20.68
CA LYS A 162 -21.47 -26.78 -21.98
C LYS A 162 -20.33 -26.32 -22.89
N GLN A 163 -20.07 -25.02 -22.93
CA GLN A 163 -18.99 -24.44 -23.75
C GLN A 163 -17.62 -24.80 -23.16
N ILE A 164 -17.46 -24.72 -21.82
CA ILE A 164 -16.23 -25.13 -21.12
C ILE A 164 -15.98 -26.63 -21.34
N ALA A 165 -17.01 -27.46 -21.28
CA ALA A 165 -16.92 -28.90 -21.52
C ALA A 165 -16.40 -29.21 -22.93
N ALA A 166 -16.91 -28.53 -23.95
CA ALA A 166 -16.45 -28.67 -25.32
C ALA A 166 -14.98 -28.20 -25.49
N GLU A 167 -14.61 -27.06 -24.90
CA GLU A 167 -13.24 -26.51 -25.02
C GLU A 167 -12.20 -27.36 -24.29
N LEU A 168 -12.58 -27.94 -23.16
CA LEU A 168 -11.66 -28.73 -22.32
C LEU A 168 -11.74 -30.25 -22.56
N GLY A 169 -12.55 -30.73 -23.51
CA GLY A 169 -12.70 -32.16 -23.81
C GLY A 169 -13.25 -32.97 -22.65
N ALA A 170 -14.20 -32.43 -21.87
CA ALA A 170 -14.75 -33.06 -20.69
C ALA A 170 -16.29 -33.13 -20.73
N SER A 171 -16.91 -33.90 -19.83
CA SER A 171 -18.36 -33.87 -19.71
C SER A 171 -18.83 -32.60 -18.97
N GLU A 172 -20.04 -32.13 -19.25
CA GLU A 172 -20.64 -31.00 -18.53
C GLU A 172 -20.79 -31.28 -17.03
N ALA A 173 -21.04 -32.52 -16.65
CA ALA A 173 -21.08 -32.94 -15.25
C ALA A 173 -19.72 -32.80 -14.57
N THR A 174 -18.62 -33.12 -15.25
CA THR A 174 -17.23 -32.93 -14.77
C THR A 174 -16.95 -31.45 -14.57
N ILE A 175 -17.32 -30.59 -15.52
CA ILE A 175 -17.12 -29.14 -15.42
C ILE A 175 -17.93 -28.57 -14.24
N LYS A 176 -19.17 -29.01 -14.03
CA LYS A 176 -19.99 -28.61 -12.87
C LYS A 176 -19.25 -28.89 -11.56
N VAL A 177 -18.64 -30.07 -11.41
CA VAL A 177 -17.88 -30.45 -10.22
C VAL A 177 -16.64 -29.56 -10.06
N HIS A 178 -15.83 -29.35 -11.13
CA HIS A 178 -14.66 -28.46 -11.07
C HIS A 178 -15.05 -27.02 -10.73
N ARG A 179 -16.12 -26.51 -11.34
CA ARG A 179 -16.63 -25.17 -11.04
C ARG A 179 -17.06 -25.04 -9.57
N GLY A 180 -17.74 -26.03 -9.01
CA GLY A 180 -18.08 -26.06 -7.59
C GLY A 180 -16.84 -26.01 -6.69
N ARG A 181 -15.80 -26.78 -7.01
CA ARG A 181 -14.52 -26.76 -6.28
C ARG A 181 -13.79 -25.41 -6.40
N VAL A 182 -13.79 -24.81 -7.59
CA VAL A 182 -13.24 -23.47 -7.81
C VAL A 182 -13.96 -22.46 -6.91
N MET A 183 -15.30 -22.41 -6.95
CA MET A 183 -16.09 -21.50 -6.09
C MET A 183 -15.78 -21.69 -4.61
N GLN A 184 -15.69 -22.94 -4.16
CA GLN A 184 -15.37 -23.29 -2.77
C GLN A 184 -13.97 -22.85 -2.37
N LYS A 185 -12.94 -23.16 -3.18
CA LYS A 185 -11.54 -22.80 -2.90
C LYS A 185 -11.30 -21.29 -2.97
N MET A 186 -11.96 -20.62 -3.92
CA MET A 186 -11.94 -19.16 -4.03
C MET A 186 -12.79 -18.47 -2.94
N GLY A 187 -13.64 -19.23 -2.21
CA GLY A 187 -14.43 -18.72 -1.09
C GLY A 187 -15.46 -17.68 -1.52
N VAL A 188 -16.06 -17.83 -2.71
CA VAL A 188 -17.01 -16.88 -3.28
C VAL A 188 -18.36 -17.56 -3.57
N PRO A 189 -19.50 -16.90 -3.24
CA PRO A 189 -20.83 -17.47 -3.47
C PRO A 189 -21.35 -17.25 -4.90
N SER A 190 -20.77 -16.36 -5.69
CA SER A 190 -21.24 -16.02 -7.03
C SER A 190 -20.12 -15.85 -8.05
N VAL A 191 -20.45 -16.06 -9.33
CA VAL A 191 -19.51 -15.83 -10.45
C VAL A 191 -19.09 -14.36 -10.51
N ALA A 192 -19.99 -13.44 -10.20
CA ALA A 192 -19.66 -12.01 -10.18
C ALA A 192 -18.57 -11.68 -9.12
N GLU A 193 -18.63 -12.34 -7.97
CA GLU A 193 -17.56 -12.20 -6.96
C GLU A 193 -16.28 -12.93 -7.38
N LEU A 194 -16.39 -14.07 -8.06
CA LEU A 194 -15.24 -14.77 -8.61
C LEU A 194 -14.47 -13.89 -9.61
N VAL A 195 -15.20 -13.20 -10.51
CA VAL A 195 -14.59 -12.26 -11.48
C VAL A 195 -13.86 -11.15 -10.74
N ARG A 196 -14.52 -10.46 -9.80
CA ARG A 196 -13.89 -9.39 -9.01
C ARG A 196 -12.64 -9.85 -8.26
N LEU A 197 -12.67 -11.06 -7.69
CA LEU A 197 -11.52 -11.62 -6.98
C LEU A 197 -10.38 -11.98 -7.93
N ALA A 198 -10.69 -12.51 -9.12
CA ALA A 198 -9.70 -12.82 -10.15
C ALA A 198 -9.05 -11.55 -10.71
N GLU A 199 -9.85 -10.50 -11.00
CA GLU A 199 -9.34 -9.17 -11.42
C GLU A 199 -8.42 -8.55 -10.35
N ALA A 200 -8.79 -8.63 -9.07
CA ALA A 200 -7.93 -8.15 -7.97
C ALA A 200 -6.59 -8.88 -7.91
N ALA A 201 -6.53 -10.13 -8.36
CA ALA A 201 -5.30 -10.91 -8.46
C ALA A 201 -4.51 -10.70 -9.76
N GLY A 202 -5.06 -9.97 -10.73
CA GLY A 202 -4.41 -9.66 -12.01
C GLY A 202 -4.65 -10.71 -13.11
N LEU A 203 -5.77 -11.46 -13.04
CA LEU A 203 -6.24 -12.39 -14.06
C LEU A 203 -7.22 -11.72 -15.00
#